data_71b7901fba62edfddc41088f1a81b4bc
#
_entry.id   71b7901fba62edfddc41088f1a81b4bc
#
_cell.length_a   1.000
_cell.length_b   1.000
_cell.length_c   1.000
_cell.angle_alpha   90.00
_cell.angle_beta   90.00
_cell.angle_gamma   90.00
#
_symmetry.space_group_name_H-M   'P 1'
#
loop_
_entity.id
_entity.type
_entity.pdbx_description
1 polymer ?
#
loop_
_entity_poly.entity_id
_entity_poly.type
_entity_poly.pdbx_seq_one_letter_code
_entity_poly.pdbx_strand_id
1 'polypeptide(L)'
;TFTQYFHDPANQYTISDNCIKHLLCDNQKRIWVGSMKGLNLYNKETDDFIPISTNGSVFWLMQNSQNEICYLINNTLCIMNPVTYVTERFQFGDEHKIYFLYEDNDKRLWVGMWDSGLKWFDRKNHKLVDANLTMENGKNFNNSQVNYIVETLEGNLMLATREGVLIYDRQANRLINYYQREQSCGLSENTIISLYRDKANNIWIGTYGGGVNLYTPYSNFFIPHKPEYKLQKSIGNINAIVEYKEKLWLGTDGGLIIYNPKDESYEYCPLHVPRSVTNNEVKY
;
A
#
# COMPACT_ATOMS: atom_id res chain seq x y z
N THR A 1 16.58 10.95 16.58
CA THR A 1 15.70 10.72 17.75
C THR A 1 14.36 10.27 17.23
N PHE A 2 13.79 9.22 17.81
CA PHE A 2 12.43 8.75 17.50
C PHE A 2 11.51 9.15 18.65
N THR A 3 10.30 9.63 18.31
CA THR A 3 9.20 9.81 19.24
C THR A 3 8.26 8.63 19.12
N GLN A 4 7.82 8.07 20.24
CA GLN A 4 6.89 6.95 20.28
C GLN A 4 5.55 7.42 20.85
N TYR A 5 4.46 7.04 20.17
CA TYR A 5 3.09 7.31 20.59
C TYR A 5 2.40 6.00 20.96
N PHE A 6 1.71 5.98 22.08
CA PHE A 6 1.00 4.83 22.59
C PHE A 6 -0.46 5.15 22.88
N HIS A 7 -1.32 4.15 22.72
CA HIS A 7 -2.69 4.21 23.16
C HIS A 7 -2.78 4.22 24.70
N ASP A 8 -3.49 5.20 25.24
CA ASP A 8 -3.88 5.27 26.64
C ASP A 8 -5.42 5.30 26.72
N PRO A 9 -6.08 4.26 27.26
CA PRO A 9 -7.53 4.21 27.39
C PRO A 9 -8.13 5.33 28.25
N ALA A 10 -7.34 5.92 29.15
CA ALA A 10 -7.75 7.00 30.02
C ALA A 10 -7.64 8.38 29.33
N ASN A 11 -6.97 8.49 28.19
CA ASN A 11 -6.74 9.73 27.48
C ASN A 11 -7.26 9.64 26.04
N GLN A 12 -8.36 10.31 25.74
CA GLN A 12 -8.98 10.31 24.40
C GLN A 12 -8.14 11.00 23.31
N TYR A 13 -7.11 11.75 23.66
CA TYR A 13 -6.21 12.42 22.73
C TYR A 13 -4.97 11.60 22.37
N THR A 14 -4.94 10.33 22.74
CA THR A 14 -3.91 9.40 22.26
C THR A 14 -4.40 8.64 21.03
N ILE A 15 -3.48 7.97 20.35
CA ILE A 15 -3.83 7.11 19.23
C ILE A 15 -4.80 6.01 19.68
N SER A 16 -5.79 5.69 18.85
CA SER A 16 -6.90 4.79 19.24
C SER A 16 -6.48 3.33 19.46
N ASP A 17 -5.34 2.91 18.90
CA ASP A 17 -4.75 1.58 19.12
C ASP A 17 -3.25 1.60 18.77
N ASN A 18 -2.45 0.75 19.41
CA ASN A 18 -1.02 0.63 19.13
C ASN A 18 -0.70 -0.12 17.83
N CYS A 19 -1.66 -0.87 17.29
CA CYS A 19 -1.50 -1.57 16.03
C CYS A 19 -1.90 -0.65 14.87
N ILE A 20 -0.91 0.02 14.27
CA ILE A 20 -1.11 0.90 13.12
C ILE A 20 -1.18 0.06 11.85
N LYS A 21 -2.13 0.39 10.99
CA LYS A 21 -2.37 -0.31 9.71
C LYS A 21 -1.94 0.49 8.51
N HIS A 22 -2.22 1.79 8.52
CA HIS A 22 -1.92 2.65 7.38
C HIS A 22 -1.68 4.09 7.82
N LEU A 23 -0.82 4.80 7.09
CA LEU A 23 -0.55 6.22 7.27
C LEU A 23 -0.81 6.96 5.95
N LEU A 24 -1.39 8.14 6.04
CA LEU A 24 -1.58 9.02 4.90
C LEU A 24 -1.16 10.44 5.27
N CYS A 25 -0.26 11.02 4.49
CA CYS A 25 -0.02 12.46 4.50
C CYS A 25 -0.80 13.08 3.35
N ASP A 26 -1.83 13.87 3.66
CA ASP A 26 -2.66 14.50 2.64
C ASP A 26 -1.96 15.72 1.99
N ASN A 27 -2.58 16.32 0.98
CA ASN A 27 -2.03 17.48 0.25
C ASN A 27 -1.91 18.75 1.12
N GLN A 28 -2.60 18.82 2.27
CA GLN A 28 -2.47 19.88 3.26
C GLN A 28 -1.42 19.54 4.35
N LYS A 29 -0.66 18.45 4.17
CA LYS A 29 0.35 17.95 5.11
C LYS A 29 -0.20 17.52 6.46
N ARG A 30 -1.48 17.15 6.53
CA ARG A 30 -2.06 16.51 7.70
C ARG A 30 -1.76 15.02 7.65
N ILE A 31 -1.50 14.43 8.81
CA ILE A 31 -1.16 13.01 8.94
C ILE A 31 -2.38 12.27 9.50
N TRP A 32 -2.91 11.37 8.68
CA TRP A 32 -4.01 10.48 9.04
C TRP A 32 -3.46 9.12 9.41
N VAL A 33 -3.97 8.54 10.49
CA VAL A 33 -3.45 7.27 11.05
C VAL A 33 -4.58 6.28 11.18
N GLY A 34 -4.55 5.25 10.34
CA GLY A 34 -5.44 4.09 10.45
C GLY A 34 -4.87 3.06 11.41
N SER A 35 -5.67 2.66 12.38
CA SER A 35 -5.31 1.67 13.41
C SER A 35 -6.33 0.53 13.48
N MET A 36 -6.07 -0.47 14.32
CA MET A 36 -7.04 -1.56 14.56
C MET A 36 -8.37 -1.08 15.15
N LYS A 37 -8.40 0.08 15.81
CA LYS A 37 -9.61 0.60 16.47
C LYS A 37 -10.10 1.92 15.93
N GLY A 38 -9.56 2.40 14.80
CA GLY A 38 -10.13 3.61 14.19
C GLY A 38 -9.19 4.42 13.34
N LEU A 39 -9.75 5.55 12.86
CA LEU A 39 -9.08 6.60 12.12
C LEU A 39 -8.75 7.75 13.07
N ASN A 40 -7.50 8.18 13.06
CA ASN A 40 -7.03 9.31 13.85
C ASN A 40 -6.39 10.36 12.94
N LEU A 41 -6.51 11.61 13.33
CA LEU A 41 -5.78 12.73 12.74
C LEU A 41 -4.71 13.18 13.74
N TYR A 42 -3.44 13.22 13.32
CA TYR A 42 -2.36 13.77 14.14
C TYR A 42 -2.48 15.30 14.21
N ASN A 43 -2.51 15.83 15.41
CA ASN A 43 -2.49 17.26 15.69
C ASN A 43 -1.04 17.70 15.99
N LYS A 44 -0.46 18.42 15.05
CA LYS A 44 0.93 18.87 15.15
C LYS A 44 1.15 19.95 16.20
N GLU A 45 0.11 20.72 16.56
CA GLU A 45 0.22 21.85 17.50
C GLU A 45 0.32 21.37 18.95
N THR A 46 -0.43 20.33 19.28
CA THR A 46 -0.49 19.74 20.62
C THR A 46 0.32 18.46 20.77
N ASP A 47 0.84 17.94 19.63
CA ASP A 47 1.58 16.67 19.54
C ASP A 47 0.76 15.47 20.06
N ASP A 48 -0.53 15.46 19.70
CA ASP A 48 -1.51 14.44 20.10
C ASP A 48 -2.37 13.96 18.93
N PHE A 49 -3.43 13.20 19.18
CA PHE A 49 -4.32 12.64 18.15
C PHE A 49 -5.78 13.01 18.38
N ILE A 50 -6.44 13.38 17.30
CA ILE A 50 -7.87 13.60 17.26
C ILE A 50 -8.53 12.32 16.72
N PRO A 51 -9.36 11.61 17.49
CA PRO A 51 -10.08 10.45 16.99
C PRO A 51 -11.19 10.89 16.04
N ILE A 52 -11.16 10.39 14.80
CA ILE A 52 -12.16 10.69 13.77
C ILE A 52 -13.22 9.59 13.70
N SER A 53 -12.79 8.33 13.85
CA SER A 53 -13.66 7.16 13.94
C SER A 53 -13.03 6.14 14.87
N THR A 54 -13.81 5.56 15.77
CA THR A 54 -13.32 4.63 16.81
C THR A 54 -13.91 3.22 16.72
N ASN A 55 -14.71 2.91 15.69
CA ASN A 55 -15.51 1.68 15.65
C ASN A 55 -15.05 0.70 14.56
N GLY A 56 -13.77 0.36 14.51
CA GLY A 56 -13.29 -0.70 13.63
C GLY A 56 -11.90 -0.50 13.09
N SER A 57 -11.35 -1.54 12.48
CA SER A 57 -10.02 -1.52 11.90
C SER A 57 -10.00 -0.72 10.60
N VAL A 58 -9.18 0.33 10.57
CA VAL A 58 -8.90 1.12 9.37
C VAL A 58 -7.56 0.69 8.80
N PHE A 59 -7.58 -0.09 7.73
CA PHE A 59 -6.39 -0.73 7.17
C PHE A 59 -5.95 -0.17 5.82
N TRP A 60 -6.72 0.76 5.23
CA TRP A 60 -6.34 1.48 4.03
C TRP A 60 -6.82 2.93 4.07
N LEU A 61 -5.95 3.84 3.60
CA LEU A 61 -6.20 5.28 3.51
C LEU A 61 -5.66 5.81 2.19
N MET A 62 -6.41 6.67 1.52
CA MET A 62 -5.92 7.46 0.40
C MET A 62 -6.64 8.79 0.31
N GLN A 63 -6.02 9.78 -0.33
CA GLN A 63 -6.70 11.00 -0.75
C GLN A 63 -7.01 10.91 -2.24
N ASN A 64 -8.27 11.17 -2.62
CA ASN A 64 -8.66 11.20 -4.01
C ASN A 64 -8.41 12.59 -4.64
N SER A 65 -8.63 12.71 -5.94
CA SER A 65 -8.44 13.96 -6.71
C SER A 65 -9.43 15.06 -6.34
N GLN A 66 -10.52 14.75 -5.65
CA GLN A 66 -11.49 15.71 -5.09
C GLN A 66 -11.10 16.17 -3.69
N ASN A 67 -9.91 15.82 -3.22
CA ASN A 67 -9.39 16.09 -1.87
C ASN A 67 -10.18 15.43 -0.73
N GLU A 68 -10.97 14.40 -1.03
CA GLU A 68 -11.64 13.61 -0.01
C GLU A 68 -10.70 12.50 0.52
N ILE A 69 -10.87 12.12 1.77
CA ILE A 69 -10.16 10.97 2.37
C ILE A 69 -11.02 9.72 2.17
N CYS A 70 -10.51 8.82 1.35
CA CYS A 70 -11.11 7.51 1.13
C CYS A 70 -10.43 6.50 2.07
N TYR A 71 -11.21 5.75 2.83
CA TYR A 71 -10.66 4.75 3.74
C TYR A 71 -11.55 3.52 3.83
N LEU A 72 -10.92 2.43 4.21
CA LEU A 72 -11.59 1.15 4.44
C LEU A 72 -11.68 0.88 5.94
N ILE A 73 -12.88 0.68 6.43
CA ILE A 73 -13.16 0.29 7.82
C ILE A 73 -14.10 -0.93 7.83
N ASN A 74 -13.66 -2.06 8.40
CA ASN A 74 -14.47 -3.27 8.52
C ASN A 74 -15.22 -3.64 7.22
N ASN A 75 -14.55 -3.67 6.08
CA ASN A 75 -15.14 -3.96 4.76
C ASN A 75 -16.14 -2.91 4.24
N THR A 76 -16.11 -1.70 4.79
CA THR A 76 -16.92 -0.56 4.33
C THR A 76 -16.01 0.46 3.67
N LEU A 77 -16.33 0.89 2.46
CA LEU A 77 -15.70 2.05 1.83
C LEU A 77 -16.31 3.32 2.42
N CYS A 78 -15.46 4.17 2.97
CA CYS A 78 -15.83 5.48 3.49
C CYS A 78 -15.16 6.57 2.64
N ILE A 79 -15.94 7.58 2.24
CA ILE A 79 -15.45 8.77 1.54
C ILE A 79 -15.80 9.98 2.39
N MET A 80 -14.80 10.64 2.91
CA MET A 80 -14.93 11.69 3.92
C MET A 80 -14.41 13.04 3.41
N ASN A 81 -15.19 14.08 3.62
CA ASN A 81 -14.68 15.44 3.50
C ASN A 81 -13.75 15.76 4.68
N PRO A 82 -12.46 16.08 4.45
CA PRO A 82 -11.47 16.21 5.53
C PRO A 82 -11.54 17.53 6.29
N VAL A 83 -12.50 18.41 5.97
CA VAL A 83 -12.75 19.67 6.68
C VAL A 83 -13.98 19.56 7.57
N THR A 84 -15.07 19.03 7.04
CA THR A 84 -16.35 18.89 7.76
C THR A 84 -16.50 17.55 8.48
N TYR A 85 -15.65 16.57 8.15
CA TYR A 85 -15.71 15.18 8.60
C TYR A 85 -16.98 14.43 8.21
N VAL A 86 -17.82 15.02 7.35
CA VAL A 86 -18.99 14.35 6.79
C VAL A 86 -18.53 13.18 5.94
N THR A 87 -19.06 12.00 6.21
CA THR A 87 -18.60 10.74 5.62
C THR A 87 -19.75 9.99 4.95
N GLU A 88 -19.60 9.72 3.66
CA GLU A 88 -20.43 8.75 2.93
C GLU A 88 -19.90 7.34 3.20
N ARG A 89 -20.80 6.36 3.38
CA ARG A 89 -20.46 4.97 3.69
C ARG A 89 -21.13 4.02 2.72
N PHE A 90 -20.32 3.11 2.14
CA PHE A 90 -20.76 2.15 1.12
C PHE A 90 -20.41 0.74 1.58
N GLN A 91 -21.45 -0.09 1.77
CA GLN A 91 -21.33 -1.51 2.11
C GLN A 91 -21.71 -2.37 0.90
N PHE A 92 -20.94 -3.41 0.60
CA PHE A 92 -21.09 -4.20 -0.62
C PHE A 92 -21.38 -5.69 -0.38
N GLY A 93 -21.87 -6.06 0.80
CA GLY A 93 -22.09 -7.46 1.18
C GLY A 93 -20.84 -8.15 1.73
N ASP A 94 -21.05 -9.25 2.45
CA ASP A 94 -19.98 -9.97 3.14
C ASP A 94 -19.10 -10.79 2.17
N GLU A 95 -19.62 -11.09 0.98
CA GLU A 95 -18.87 -11.76 -0.09
C GLU A 95 -17.80 -10.88 -0.73
N HIS A 96 -17.84 -9.58 -0.51
CA HIS A 96 -16.87 -8.62 -1.04
C HIS A 96 -15.91 -8.15 0.04
N LYS A 97 -14.76 -8.84 0.17
CA LYS A 97 -13.69 -8.42 1.09
C LYS A 97 -12.77 -7.44 0.39
N ILE A 98 -13.02 -6.15 0.63
CA ILE A 98 -12.21 -5.06 0.08
C ILE A 98 -10.90 -5.00 0.84
N TYR A 99 -9.80 -4.90 0.10
CA TYR A 99 -8.46 -4.87 0.67
C TYR A 99 -7.71 -3.57 0.39
N PHE A 100 -7.98 -2.93 -0.76
CA PHE A 100 -7.16 -1.88 -1.30
C PHE A 100 -7.99 -0.89 -2.13
N LEU A 101 -7.60 0.39 -2.14
CA LEU A 101 -8.18 1.45 -2.96
C LEU A 101 -7.09 2.15 -3.76
N TYR A 102 -7.39 2.49 -5.00
CA TYR A 102 -6.53 3.28 -5.86
C TYR A 102 -7.34 4.15 -6.82
N GLU A 103 -7.07 5.45 -6.90
CA GLU A 103 -7.64 6.32 -7.92
C GLU A 103 -6.62 6.51 -9.05
N ASP A 104 -7.01 6.19 -10.28
CA ASP A 104 -6.17 6.37 -11.46
C ASP A 104 -6.24 7.81 -12.01
N ASN A 105 -5.44 8.11 -13.04
CA ASN A 105 -5.41 9.43 -13.67
C ASN A 105 -6.74 9.79 -14.36
N ASP A 106 -7.57 8.80 -14.72
CA ASP A 106 -8.92 8.99 -15.27
C ASP A 106 -9.98 9.20 -14.17
N LYS A 107 -9.57 9.32 -12.91
CA LYS A 107 -10.42 9.51 -11.71
C LYS A 107 -11.32 8.33 -11.41
N ARG A 108 -10.97 7.15 -11.89
CA ARG A 108 -11.67 5.93 -11.56
C ARG A 108 -11.11 5.37 -10.25
N LEU A 109 -12.00 5.13 -9.28
CA LEU A 109 -11.62 4.51 -8.01
C LEU A 109 -11.64 2.99 -8.15
N TRP A 110 -10.47 2.40 -8.21
CA TRP A 110 -10.24 0.98 -8.24
C TRP A 110 -10.30 0.41 -6.84
N VAL A 111 -10.85 -0.80 -6.74
CA VAL A 111 -11.04 -1.53 -5.50
C VAL A 111 -10.43 -2.91 -5.65
N GLY A 112 -9.34 -3.14 -4.97
CA GLY A 112 -8.71 -4.45 -4.89
C GLY A 112 -9.45 -5.35 -3.90
N MET A 113 -9.72 -6.56 -4.31
CA MET A 113 -10.43 -7.56 -3.52
C MET A 113 -9.45 -8.60 -2.97
N TRP A 114 -9.81 -9.20 -1.84
CA TRP A 114 -8.99 -10.27 -1.25
C TRP A 114 -8.97 -11.55 -2.10
N ASP A 115 -10.10 -11.89 -2.72
CA ASP A 115 -10.33 -13.17 -3.41
C ASP A 115 -11.12 -13.05 -4.73
N SER A 116 -11.44 -11.82 -5.15
CA SER A 116 -12.30 -11.56 -6.31
C SER A 116 -11.67 -10.61 -7.33
N GLY A 117 -10.33 -10.52 -7.35
CA GLY A 117 -9.58 -9.74 -8.33
C GLY A 117 -9.72 -8.24 -8.16
N LEU A 118 -10.02 -7.56 -9.24
CA LEU A 118 -10.09 -6.10 -9.32
C LEU A 118 -11.47 -5.65 -9.77
N LYS A 119 -12.03 -4.70 -9.04
CA LYS A 119 -13.29 -4.02 -9.36
C LYS A 119 -13.04 -2.51 -9.38
N TRP A 120 -14.01 -1.75 -9.87
CA TRP A 120 -14.03 -0.31 -9.68
C TRP A 120 -15.34 0.14 -9.06
N PHE A 121 -15.28 1.24 -8.31
CA PHE A 121 -16.43 1.78 -7.59
C PHE A 121 -17.21 2.77 -8.46
N ASP A 122 -18.44 2.41 -8.79
CA ASP A 122 -19.43 3.31 -9.40
C ASP A 122 -20.18 4.08 -8.31
N ARG A 123 -19.65 5.28 -7.95
CA ARG A 123 -20.23 6.11 -6.89
C ARG A 123 -21.67 6.53 -7.20
N LYS A 124 -22.01 6.74 -8.47
CA LYS A 124 -23.36 7.17 -8.88
C LYS A 124 -24.41 6.10 -8.60
N ASN A 125 -24.06 4.85 -8.83
CA ASN A 125 -24.98 3.71 -8.65
C ASN A 125 -24.70 2.95 -7.35
N HIS A 126 -23.78 3.40 -6.51
CA HIS A 126 -23.38 2.81 -5.23
C HIS A 126 -23.01 1.32 -5.33
N LYS A 127 -22.29 0.92 -6.38
CA LYS A 127 -21.94 -0.48 -6.61
C LYS A 127 -20.50 -0.69 -7.03
N LEU A 128 -20.00 -1.89 -6.79
CA LEU A 128 -18.76 -2.38 -7.36
C LEU A 128 -19.06 -3.01 -8.74
N VAL A 129 -18.22 -2.67 -9.71
CA VAL A 129 -18.31 -3.18 -11.09
C VAL A 129 -17.05 -3.98 -11.38
N ASP A 130 -17.22 -5.19 -11.93
CA ASP A 130 -16.10 -6.03 -12.32
C ASP A 130 -15.24 -5.36 -13.40
N ALA A 131 -13.94 -5.43 -13.23
CA ALA A 131 -13.01 -4.89 -14.22
C ALA A 131 -13.00 -5.71 -15.52
N ASN A 132 -13.50 -6.97 -15.48
CA ASN A 132 -13.55 -7.91 -16.61
C ASN A 132 -12.18 -8.07 -17.31
N LEU A 133 -11.12 -8.18 -16.51
CA LEU A 133 -9.78 -8.29 -17.02
C LEU A 133 -9.51 -9.72 -17.51
N THR A 134 -8.95 -9.82 -18.72
CA THR A 134 -8.60 -11.10 -19.33
C THR A 134 -7.09 -11.23 -19.46
N MET A 135 -6.56 -12.36 -19.02
CA MET A 135 -5.15 -12.73 -19.19
C MET A 135 -4.85 -13.04 -20.67
N GLU A 136 -3.59 -12.95 -21.09
CA GLU A 136 -3.16 -13.31 -22.45
C GLU A 136 -3.54 -14.74 -22.87
N ASN A 137 -3.67 -15.65 -21.92
CA ASN A 137 -4.11 -17.04 -22.16
C ASN A 137 -5.63 -17.21 -22.23
N GLY A 138 -6.41 -16.09 -22.26
CA GLY A 138 -7.86 -16.07 -22.32
C GLY A 138 -8.58 -16.38 -21.00
N LYS A 139 -7.87 -16.57 -19.89
CA LYS A 139 -8.47 -16.76 -18.57
C LYS A 139 -8.88 -15.41 -17.97
N ASN A 140 -10.05 -15.37 -17.34
CA ASN A 140 -10.46 -14.21 -16.56
C ASN A 140 -9.64 -14.07 -15.28
N PHE A 141 -9.27 -12.83 -14.96
CA PHE A 141 -8.57 -12.49 -13.73
C PHE A 141 -9.58 -12.18 -12.61
N ASN A 142 -10.25 -13.20 -12.09
CA ASN A 142 -11.33 -12.99 -11.11
C ASN A 142 -11.03 -13.61 -9.73
N ASN A 143 -9.91 -14.34 -9.55
CA ASN A 143 -9.69 -15.11 -8.33
C ASN A 143 -8.34 -14.84 -7.65
N SER A 144 -7.66 -13.75 -7.99
CA SER A 144 -6.37 -13.42 -7.37
C SER A 144 -6.48 -12.17 -6.51
N GLN A 145 -5.82 -12.20 -5.37
CA GLN A 145 -5.69 -11.04 -4.50
C GLN A 145 -4.85 -9.96 -5.17
N VAL A 146 -5.38 -8.74 -5.23
CA VAL A 146 -4.62 -7.55 -5.62
C VAL A 146 -4.20 -6.80 -4.36
N ASN A 147 -2.89 -6.79 -4.07
CA ASN A 147 -2.32 -6.17 -2.88
C ASN A 147 -2.07 -4.67 -3.05
N TYR A 148 -1.71 -4.26 -4.26
CA TYR A 148 -1.36 -2.88 -4.56
C TYR A 148 -1.55 -2.56 -6.03
N ILE A 149 -1.72 -1.27 -6.36
CA ILE A 149 -1.76 -0.78 -7.75
C ILE A 149 -0.92 0.50 -7.84
N VAL A 150 -0.17 0.63 -8.92
CA VAL A 150 0.42 1.90 -9.37
C VAL A 150 0.19 2.05 -10.86
N GLU A 151 0.12 3.29 -11.32
CA GLU A 151 0.06 3.59 -12.74
C GLU A 151 1.47 3.76 -13.31
N THR A 152 1.75 3.10 -14.45
CA THR A 152 3.03 3.23 -15.15
C THR A 152 3.12 4.56 -15.89
N LEU A 153 4.30 4.90 -16.41
CA LEU A 153 4.48 6.12 -17.21
C LEU A 153 3.59 6.13 -18.46
N GLU A 154 3.33 4.97 -19.04
CA GLU A 154 2.49 4.79 -20.24
C GLU A 154 0.98 4.82 -19.92
N GLY A 155 0.60 5.00 -18.66
CA GLY A 155 -0.80 5.02 -18.24
C GLY A 155 -1.42 3.64 -18.03
N ASN A 156 -0.63 2.56 -18.05
CA ASN A 156 -1.08 1.21 -17.72
C ASN A 156 -1.12 1.02 -16.20
N LEU A 157 -1.93 0.08 -15.71
CA LEU A 157 -1.94 -0.26 -14.29
C LEU A 157 -1.03 -1.46 -14.01
N MET A 158 -0.06 -1.27 -13.13
CA MET A 158 0.73 -2.36 -12.57
C MET A 158 0.08 -2.84 -11.28
N LEU A 159 -0.25 -4.13 -11.22
CA LEU A 159 -0.94 -4.77 -10.11
C LEU A 159 0.03 -5.69 -9.36
N ALA A 160 0.14 -5.52 -8.07
CA ALA A 160 0.82 -6.45 -7.18
C ALA A 160 -0.11 -7.61 -6.82
N THR A 161 0.30 -8.83 -7.08
CA THR A 161 -0.49 -10.02 -6.76
C THR A 161 0.34 -11.08 -6.05
N ARG A 162 -0.30 -12.18 -5.62
CA ARG A 162 0.42 -13.36 -5.09
C ARG A 162 1.07 -14.20 -6.17
N GLU A 163 0.72 -13.98 -7.43
CA GLU A 163 1.18 -14.78 -8.58
C GLU A 163 2.11 -13.98 -9.50
N GLY A 164 2.66 -12.88 -9.02
CA GLY A 164 3.55 -12.01 -9.77
C GLY A 164 3.02 -10.58 -9.90
N VAL A 165 3.65 -9.86 -10.81
CA VAL A 165 3.21 -8.53 -11.27
C VAL A 165 2.36 -8.71 -12.50
N LEU A 166 1.18 -8.11 -12.51
CA LEU A 166 0.33 -8.01 -13.68
C LEU A 166 0.36 -6.57 -14.21
N ILE A 167 0.49 -6.39 -15.51
CA ILE A 167 0.32 -5.10 -16.15
C ILE A 167 -0.98 -5.13 -16.96
N TYR A 168 -1.93 -4.29 -16.58
CA TYR A 168 -3.13 -4.06 -17.35
C TYR A 168 -2.86 -3.02 -18.42
N ASP A 169 -2.65 -3.50 -19.65
CA ASP A 169 -2.57 -2.69 -20.86
C ASP A 169 -3.97 -2.18 -21.20
N ARG A 170 -4.24 -0.90 -20.93
CA ARG A 170 -5.55 -0.29 -21.13
C ARG A 170 -5.92 -0.17 -22.60
N GLN A 171 -4.95 0.03 -23.49
CA GLN A 171 -5.20 0.17 -24.92
C GLN A 171 -5.56 -1.17 -25.56
N ALA A 172 -4.84 -2.21 -25.20
CA ALA A 172 -5.11 -3.55 -25.68
C ALA A 172 -6.19 -4.29 -24.88
N ASN A 173 -6.65 -3.73 -23.76
CA ASN A 173 -7.59 -4.34 -22.80
C ASN A 173 -7.18 -5.76 -22.39
N ARG A 174 -5.92 -5.95 -22.02
CA ARG A 174 -5.35 -7.26 -21.65
C ARG A 174 -4.44 -7.16 -20.45
N LEU A 175 -4.26 -8.28 -19.74
CA LEU A 175 -3.29 -8.44 -18.66
C LEU A 175 -2.06 -9.21 -19.15
N ILE A 176 -0.88 -8.65 -18.89
CA ILE A 176 0.41 -9.29 -19.10
C ILE A 176 0.94 -9.70 -17.73
N ASN A 177 1.32 -10.96 -17.56
CA ASN A 177 1.83 -11.47 -16.30
C ASN A 177 3.36 -11.57 -16.31
N TYR A 178 3.98 -11.01 -15.28
CA TYR A 178 5.39 -11.15 -14.96
C TYR A 178 5.55 -11.93 -13.66
N TYR A 179 6.28 -13.02 -13.70
CA TYR A 179 6.53 -13.91 -12.56
C TYR A 179 8.02 -14.26 -12.42
N GLN A 180 8.36 -14.87 -11.32
CA GLN A 180 9.71 -15.35 -11.07
C GLN A 180 10.13 -16.31 -12.19
N ARG A 181 11.29 -16.05 -12.79
CA ARG A 181 11.92 -16.93 -13.79
C ARG A 181 13.31 -17.26 -13.31
N GLU A 182 13.79 -18.45 -13.66
CA GLU A 182 15.17 -18.89 -13.41
C GLU A 182 16.24 -18.05 -14.14
N GLN A 183 15.81 -17.17 -15.06
CA GLN A 183 16.68 -16.27 -15.83
C GLN A 183 16.84 -14.92 -15.13
N SER A 184 18.00 -14.29 -15.36
CA SER A 184 18.48 -13.05 -14.70
C SER A 184 17.60 -11.79 -14.82
N CYS A 185 16.45 -11.88 -15.46
CA CYS A 185 15.57 -10.75 -15.76
C CYS A 185 14.15 -10.90 -15.16
N GLY A 186 13.92 -11.89 -14.31
CA GLY A 186 12.64 -12.14 -13.65
C GLY A 186 12.54 -11.51 -12.26
N LEU A 187 11.34 -11.56 -11.68
CA LEU A 187 11.11 -11.18 -10.30
C LEU A 187 11.90 -12.08 -9.33
N SER A 188 12.33 -11.53 -8.21
CA SER A 188 13.01 -12.28 -7.15
C SER A 188 12.06 -13.23 -6.39
N GLU A 189 10.76 -12.90 -6.38
CA GLU A 189 9.70 -13.65 -5.72
C GLU A 189 8.36 -13.34 -6.40
N ASN A 190 7.42 -14.30 -6.43
CA ASN A 190 6.11 -14.11 -7.05
C ASN A 190 5.12 -13.36 -6.19
N THR A 191 5.19 -13.51 -4.87
CA THR A 191 4.26 -12.83 -3.97
C THR A 191 4.68 -11.39 -3.79
N ILE A 192 3.96 -10.48 -4.43
CA ILE A 192 4.21 -9.04 -4.39
C ILE A 192 3.33 -8.42 -3.31
N ILE A 193 3.95 -7.65 -2.41
CA ILE A 193 3.29 -7.03 -1.26
C ILE A 193 3.02 -5.55 -1.49
N SER A 194 3.99 -4.83 -2.04
CA SER A 194 3.92 -3.38 -2.18
C SER A 194 4.51 -2.90 -3.51
N LEU A 195 4.01 -1.78 -4.01
CA LEU A 195 4.53 -1.07 -5.17
C LEU A 195 4.74 0.40 -4.79
N TYR A 196 5.80 1.00 -5.32
CA TYR A 196 6.05 2.42 -5.16
C TYR A 196 6.61 3.00 -6.45
N ARG A 197 6.00 4.07 -6.99
CA ARG A 197 6.53 4.82 -8.13
C ARG A 197 7.32 6.02 -7.62
N ASP A 198 8.61 6.04 -7.94
CA ASP A 198 9.49 7.15 -7.61
C ASP A 198 9.33 8.35 -8.56
N LYS A 199 10.03 9.46 -8.27
CA LYS A 199 9.98 10.69 -9.07
C LYS A 199 10.59 10.54 -10.48
N ALA A 200 11.41 9.52 -10.68
CA ALA A 200 11.99 9.16 -11.97
C ALA A 200 11.07 8.23 -12.79
N ASN A 201 9.86 7.94 -12.27
CA ASN A 201 8.88 7.00 -12.80
C ASN A 201 9.35 5.53 -12.79
N ASN A 202 10.38 5.20 -12.04
CA ASN A 202 10.68 3.81 -11.77
C ASN A 202 9.64 3.25 -10.79
N ILE A 203 9.37 1.94 -10.89
CA ILE A 203 8.47 1.26 -9.97
C ILE A 203 9.29 0.28 -9.13
N TRP A 204 9.29 0.51 -7.83
CA TRP A 204 9.89 -0.35 -6.83
C TRP A 204 8.86 -1.36 -6.35
N ILE A 205 9.25 -2.63 -6.34
CA ILE A 205 8.36 -3.77 -6.13
C ILE A 205 8.85 -4.53 -4.90
N GLY A 206 8.11 -4.39 -3.80
CA GLY A 206 8.38 -5.09 -2.55
C GLY A 206 7.76 -6.48 -2.55
N THR A 207 8.52 -7.47 -2.13
CA THR A 207 8.14 -8.87 -2.21
C THR A 207 8.05 -9.55 -0.84
N TYR A 208 7.47 -10.74 -0.84
CA TYR A 208 7.42 -11.62 0.34
C TYR A 208 8.75 -12.38 0.47
N GLY A 209 9.68 -11.84 1.25
CA GLY A 209 10.97 -12.46 1.53
C GLY A 209 12.00 -12.43 0.39
N GLY A 210 11.67 -11.93 -0.80
CA GLY A 210 12.59 -11.85 -1.95
C GLY A 210 13.31 -10.51 -2.11
N GLY A 211 13.15 -9.58 -1.16
CA GLY A 211 13.72 -8.23 -1.24
C GLY A 211 12.91 -7.29 -2.12
N VAL A 212 13.59 -6.38 -2.79
CA VAL A 212 12.99 -5.36 -3.67
C VAL A 212 13.42 -5.59 -5.10
N ASN A 213 12.51 -5.38 -6.06
CA ASN A 213 12.84 -5.35 -7.48
C ASN A 213 12.59 -3.95 -8.02
N LEU A 214 13.40 -3.56 -8.99
CA LEU A 214 13.25 -2.32 -9.73
C LEU A 214 12.73 -2.61 -11.14
N TYR A 215 11.64 -1.97 -11.50
CA TYR A 215 11.15 -1.87 -12.87
C TYR A 215 11.35 -0.44 -13.38
N THR A 216 11.98 -0.29 -14.53
CA THR A 216 12.18 1.03 -15.15
C THR A 216 11.34 1.15 -16.42
N PRO A 217 10.83 2.35 -16.78
CA PRO A 217 10.02 2.53 -17.99
C PRO A 217 10.80 2.31 -19.29
N TYR A 218 12.13 2.19 -19.21
CA TYR A 218 13.03 2.02 -20.36
C TYR A 218 13.53 0.58 -20.53
N SER A 219 13.18 -0.31 -19.64
CA SER A 219 13.57 -1.72 -19.69
C SER A 219 12.39 -2.60 -19.33
N ASN A 220 12.22 -3.71 -20.07
CA ASN A 220 11.23 -4.73 -19.72
C ASN A 220 11.79 -5.75 -18.71
N PHE A 221 12.76 -5.34 -17.88
CA PHE A 221 13.45 -6.20 -16.94
C PHE A 221 13.19 -5.77 -15.51
N PHE A 222 13.12 -6.76 -14.63
CA PHE A 222 13.12 -6.53 -13.19
C PHE A 222 14.54 -6.71 -12.66
N ILE A 223 15.05 -5.71 -11.95
CA ILE A 223 16.38 -5.74 -11.35
C ILE A 223 16.20 -6.05 -9.87
N PRO A 224 16.56 -7.26 -9.40
CA PRO A 224 16.41 -7.62 -8.00
C PRO A 224 17.48 -6.96 -7.12
N HIS A 225 17.04 -6.34 -6.04
CA HIS A 225 17.88 -5.80 -4.97
C HIS A 225 17.57 -6.57 -3.68
N LYS A 226 18.55 -7.33 -3.19
CA LYS A 226 18.41 -8.18 -1.98
C LYS A 226 19.25 -7.61 -0.85
N PRO A 227 18.69 -6.73 0.01
CA PRO A 227 19.42 -6.12 1.12
C PRO A 227 20.02 -7.14 2.08
N GLU A 228 19.41 -8.30 2.23
CA GLU A 228 19.84 -9.39 3.13
C GLU A 228 21.26 -9.84 2.89
N TYR A 229 21.70 -9.91 1.63
CA TYR A 229 23.06 -10.30 1.30
C TYR A 229 24.10 -9.28 1.78
N LYS A 230 23.77 -7.98 1.75
CA LYS A 230 24.67 -6.91 2.22
C LYS A 230 24.59 -6.73 3.73
N LEU A 231 23.39 -6.85 4.31
CA LEU A 231 23.15 -6.67 5.74
C LEU A 231 23.44 -7.93 6.58
N GLN A 232 23.63 -9.09 5.95
CA GLN A 232 23.79 -10.40 6.60
C GLN A 232 22.67 -10.68 7.63
N LYS A 233 21.46 -10.26 7.33
CA LYS A 233 20.30 -10.32 8.20
C LYS A 233 19.05 -10.60 7.39
N SER A 234 18.21 -11.53 7.85
CA SER A 234 16.86 -11.70 7.27
C SER A 234 15.99 -10.50 7.62
N ILE A 235 15.39 -9.91 6.61
CA ILE A 235 14.53 -8.71 6.72
C ILE A 235 13.05 -9.03 6.57
N GLY A 236 12.73 -10.24 6.10
CA GLY A 236 11.36 -10.67 5.84
C GLY A 236 10.71 -9.93 4.66
N ASN A 237 9.43 -9.59 4.82
CA ASN A 237 8.63 -8.98 3.77
C ASN A 237 8.93 -7.49 3.64
N ILE A 238 8.82 -6.95 2.43
CA ILE A 238 8.81 -5.51 2.18
C ILE A 238 7.36 -5.04 2.14
N ASN A 239 6.88 -4.57 3.26
CA ASN A 239 5.48 -4.18 3.44
C ASN A 239 5.19 -2.78 2.90
N ALA A 240 6.20 -1.89 2.93
CA ALA A 240 6.07 -0.48 2.58
C ALA A 240 7.32 0.05 1.91
N ILE A 241 7.15 0.93 0.94
CA ILE A 241 8.23 1.64 0.27
C ILE A 241 7.87 3.12 0.16
N VAL A 242 8.77 4.01 0.55
CA VAL A 242 8.61 5.45 0.37
C VAL A 242 9.95 6.11 0.03
N GLU A 243 9.94 7.10 -0.85
CA GLU A 243 11.13 7.91 -1.14
C GLU A 243 11.18 9.13 -0.21
N TYR A 244 12.32 9.28 0.48
CA TYR A 244 12.62 10.48 1.26
C TYR A 244 14.09 10.87 1.09
N LYS A 245 14.37 12.11 0.72
CA LYS A 245 15.72 12.63 0.47
C LYS A 245 16.53 11.76 -0.49
N GLU A 246 15.92 11.38 -1.62
CA GLU A 246 16.53 10.56 -2.68
C GLU A 246 16.95 9.15 -2.24
N LYS A 247 16.50 8.69 -1.07
CA LYS A 247 16.66 7.33 -0.58
C LYS A 247 15.31 6.63 -0.46
N LEU A 248 15.31 5.32 -0.60
CA LEU A 248 14.12 4.51 -0.32
C LEU A 248 14.13 4.05 1.14
N TRP A 249 13.03 4.26 1.79
CA TRP A 249 12.75 3.79 3.14
C TRP A 249 11.84 2.59 3.03
N LEU A 250 12.35 1.43 3.41
CA LEU A 250 11.69 0.14 3.27
C LEU A 250 11.20 -0.32 4.64
N GLY A 251 9.89 -0.35 4.82
CA GLY A 251 9.24 -0.93 5.98
C GLY A 251 9.20 -2.45 5.86
N THR A 252 9.81 -3.16 6.79
CA THR A 252 9.93 -4.62 6.73
C THR A 252 9.46 -5.29 8.01
N ASP A 253 9.26 -6.61 7.97
CA ASP A 253 8.99 -7.39 9.19
C ASP A 253 10.16 -7.33 10.18
N GLY A 254 11.38 -7.16 9.68
CA GLY A 254 12.59 -7.08 10.48
C GLY A 254 12.94 -5.67 10.98
N GLY A 255 12.21 -4.63 10.58
CA GLY A 255 12.46 -3.23 10.92
C GLY A 255 12.54 -2.30 9.72
N LEU A 256 13.15 -1.15 9.88
CA LEU A 256 13.28 -0.15 8.83
C LEU A 256 14.67 -0.26 8.16
N ILE A 257 14.66 -0.28 6.82
CA ILE A 257 15.86 -0.24 5.99
C ILE A 257 15.84 1.02 5.15
N ILE A 258 16.98 1.71 5.09
CA ILE A 258 17.18 2.84 4.20
C ILE A 258 18.11 2.38 3.08
N TYR A 259 17.61 2.37 1.84
CA TYR A 259 18.35 2.03 0.64
C TYR A 259 18.71 3.30 -0.14
N ASN A 260 19.97 3.43 -0.52
CA ASN A 260 20.44 4.50 -1.38
C ASN A 260 20.66 3.95 -2.81
N PRO A 261 19.81 4.33 -3.80
CA PRO A 261 19.94 3.83 -5.17
C PRO A 261 21.22 4.30 -5.90
N LYS A 262 21.86 5.39 -5.44
CA LYS A 262 23.03 5.96 -6.10
C LYS A 262 24.30 5.14 -5.91
N ASP A 263 24.47 4.55 -4.73
CA ASP A 263 25.65 3.76 -4.37
C ASP A 263 25.29 2.33 -3.96
N GLU A 264 24.01 1.96 -4.10
CA GLU A 264 23.45 0.67 -3.72
C GLU A 264 23.76 0.26 -2.27
N SER A 265 23.88 1.24 -1.37
CA SER A 265 24.12 1.01 0.05
C SER A 265 22.81 0.80 0.80
N TYR A 266 22.90 0.05 1.91
CA TYR A 266 21.78 -0.21 2.82
C TYR A 266 22.15 0.15 4.24
N GLU A 267 21.28 0.87 4.93
CA GLU A 267 21.37 1.16 6.35
C GLU A 267 20.18 0.51 7.06
N TYR A 268 20.45 -0.26 8.10
CA TYR A 268 19.41 -0.84 8.93
C TYR A 268 19.17 0.03 10.17
N CYS A 269 17.95 0.46 10.36
CA CYS A 269 17.51 1.19 11.53
C CYS A 269 16.74 0.24 12.46
N PRO A 270 17.35 -0.26 13.53
CA PRO A 270 16.63 -1.09 14.49
C PRO A 270 15.58 -0.25 15.19
N LEU A 271 14.34 -0.73 15.17
CA LEU A 271 13.29 -0.14 15.98
C LEU A 271 13.51 -0.61 17.41
N HIS A 272 13.77 0.32 18.31
CA HIS A 272 13.80 0.05 19.75
C HIS A 272 12.35 -0.13 20.22
N VAL A 273 11.86 -1.35 20.15
CA VAL A 273 10.55 -1.71 20.70
C VAL A 273 10.74 -2.04 22.16
N PRO A 274 10.00 -1.43 23.10
CA PRO A 274 9.99 -1.87 24.50
C PRO A 274 9.69 -3.36 24.60
N ARG A 275 10.30 -4.07 25.53
CA ARG A 275 10.20 -5.55 25.68
C ARG A 275 8.77 -6.11 25.75
N SER A 276 7.75 -5.28 25.86
CA SER A 276 6.32 -5.64 25.87
C SER A 276 5.66 -5.80 24.50
N VAL A 277 6.34 -5.43 23.40
CA VAL A 277 5.82 -5.53 22.02
C VAL A 277 6.68 -6.53 21.25
N THR A 278 6.08 -7.66 20.88
CA THR A 278 6.80 -8.81 20.32
C THR A 278 7.10 -8.75 18.82
N ASN A 279 6.63 -7.72 18.09
CA ASN A 279 6.82 -7.62 16.63
C ASN A 279 7.47 -6.29 16.24
N ASN A 280 8.62 -6.38 15.58
CA ASN A 280 9.32 -5.26 14.91
C ASN A 280 8.76 -4.97 13.49
N GLU A 281 7.54 -5.37 13.21
CA GLU A 281 6.93 -5.25 11.89
C GLU A 281 6.63 -3.77 11.57
N VAL A 282 7.17 -3.27 10.46
CA VAL A 282 6.87 -1.93 9.93
C VAL A 282 5.87 -2.08 8.80
N LYS A 283 4.65 -1.58 9.01
CA LYS A 283 3.60 -1.47 8.01
C LYS A 283 3.33 0.01 7.70
N TYR A 284 2.68 0.28 6.59
CA TYR A 284 2.25 1.63 6.22
C TYR A 284 1.45 2.28 7.31
#